data_13df78aa3d1ae0ad258f21519abb814d
#
_entry.id   13df78aa3d1ae0ad258f21519abb814d
#
_cell.length_a   1.000
_cell.length_b   1.000
_cell.length_c   1.000
_cell.angle_alpha   90.00
_cell.angle_beta   90.00
_cell.angle_gamma   90.00
#
_symmetry.space_group_name_H-M   'P 1'
#
loop_
_entity.id
_entity.type
_entity.pdbx_description
1 polymer ?
#
loop_
_entity_poly.entity_id
_entity_poly.type
_entity_poly.pdbx_seq_one_letter_code
_entity_poly.pdbx_strand_id
1 'polypeptide(L)'
;MIYVHHYTNDKSSFFTENNKQQGLNRKIEASLEKEGTLIGWHKSYSNNVIWIACRKSKEDICIMALDNNGDKIAYTSLKDEFIDSELYFKNLTDENEVIVSLTAGQDGSRDFCITLVNNEFITIHKFSRNQTYVFDINNDYALFVDFNTGVFYKISNKDFLIKTKEAYTIFENDALSNVWRINDSFGIFSTIEERWYVFELNTLKLMDELVIEGYADTDNGDYYSINTLYNTGDELKFRCYNYKNGKDTVDLLGVDKTYLDKLIREKIKNK
;
A
#
# COMPACT_ATOMS: atom_id res chain seq x y z
N MET A 1 -12.32 -8.25 -20.89
CA MET A 1 -11.08 -8.76 -20.29
C MET A 1 -9.87 -8.19 -21.03
N ILE A 2 -8.81 -7.88 -20.31
CA ILE A 2 -7.51 -7.48 -20.83
C ILE A 2 -6.59 -8.69 -20.71
N TYR A 3 -6.12 -9.23 -21.85
CA TYR A 3 -5.28 -10.42 -21.86
C TYR A 3 -3.81 -10.05 -21.94
N VAL A 4 -3.01 -10.54 -20.99
CA VAL A 4 -1.55 -10.42 -21.00
C VAL A 4 -0.96 -11.67 -21.60
N HIS A 5 -0.42 -11.56 -22.82
CA HIS A 5 0.18 -12.65 -23.59
C HIS A 5 1.72 -12.67 -23.53
N HIS A 6 2.34 -11.57 -23.14
CA HIS A 6 3.79 -11.41 -23.06
C HIS A 6 4.22 -11.11 -21.64
N TYR A 7 4.94 -12.03 -21.07
CA TYR A 7 5.59 -11.88 -19.77
C TYR A 7 6.94 -12.60 -19.79
N THR A 8 7.86 -12.13 -18.98
CA THR A 8 9.13 -12.81 -18.75
C THR A 8 8.97 -13.82 -17.63
N ASN A 9 9.33 -15.07 -17.86
CA ASN A 9 9.37 -16.09 -16.81
C ASN A 9 10.78 -16.13 -16.23
N ASP A 10 10.95 -15.62 -15.01
CA ASP A 10 12.23 -15.63 -14.31
C ASP A 10 12.25 -16.80 -13.32
N LYS A 11 13.06 -17.82 -13.65
CA LYS A 11 13.31 -18.96 -12.76
C LYS A 11 14.38 -18.68 -11.71
N SER A 12 14.94 -17.46 -11.68
CA SER A 12 15.92 -17.08 -10.69
C SER A 12 15.30 -17.06 -9.29
N SER A 13 16.06 -17.59 -8.35
CA SER A 13 15.72 -17.73 -6.94
C SER A 13 15.10 -16.48 -6.35
N PHE A 14 14.08 -16.68 -5.50
CA PHE A 14 13.47 -15.68 -4.64
C PHE A 14 14.54 -14.82 -3.95
N PHE A 15 14.92 -13.70 -4.55
CA PHE A 15 15.48 -12.62 -3.79
C PHE A 15 14.34 -11.92 -3.08
N THR A 16 14.06 -12.38 -1.85
CA THR A 16 13.58 -11.43 -0.87
C THR A 16 14.65 -10.36 -0.82
N GLU A 17 14.44 -9.22 -1.48
CA GLU A 17 15.05 -8.00 -1.01
C GLU A 17 14.54 -7.85 0.43
N ASN A 18 15.30 -8.42 1.36
CA ASN A 18 15.30 -7.93 2.71
C ASN A 18 15.70 -6.47 2.53
N ASN A 19 14.72 -5.56 2.46
CA ASN A 19 14.90 -4.20 2.86
C ASN A 19 15.38 -4.30 4.30
N LYS A 20 16.70 -4.52 4.47
CA LYS A 20 17.40 -4.26 5.71
C LYS A 20 17.22 -2.76 5.88
N GLN A 21 16.13 -2.37 6.55
CA GLN A 21 16.05 -1.05 7.12
C GLN A 21 17.38 -0.85 7.82
N GLN A 22 18.17 0.09 7.32
CA GLN A 22 19.41 0.47 8.02
C GLN A 22 18.95 0.77 9.45
N GLY A 23 19.55 0.10 10.43
CA GLY A 23 19.15 0.26 11.82
C GLY A 23 19.20 1.74 12.20
N LEU A 24 18.30 2.17 13.04
CA LEU A 24 18.31 3.50 13.61
C LEU A 24 19.66 3.74 14.29
N ASN A 25 20.18 4.97 14.21
CA ASN A 25 21.47 5.29 14.85
C ASN A 25 21.37 5.00 16.37
N ARG A 26 22.31 4.23 16.91
CA ARG A 26 22.33 3.82 18.33
C ARG A 26 22.22 4.96 19.33
N LYS A 27 22.73 6.16 18.96
CA LYS A 27 22.58 7.36 19.81
C LYS A 27 21.11 7.81 19.89
N ILE A 28 20.40 7.74 18.77
CA ILE A 28 18.97 8.06 18.71
C ILE A 28 18.19 7.02 19.52
N GLU A 29 18.45 5.73 19.33
CA GLU A 29 17.80 4.67 20.12
C GLU A 29 17.97 4.88 21.63
N ALA A 30 19.20 5.14 22.08
CA ALA A 30 19.47 5.38 23.50
C ALA A 30 18.74 6.63 24.05
N SER A 31 18.53 7.67 23.24
CA SER A 31 17.80 8.86 23.65
C SER A 31 16.29 8.62 23.81
N LEU A 32 15.75 7.59 23.16
CA LEU A 32 14.32 7.26 23.15
C LEU A 32 13.87 6.38 24.32
N GLU A 33 14.79 5.76 25.07
CA GLU A 33 14.46 4.86 26.19
C GLU A 33 13.53 5.53 27.23
N LYS A 34 13.64 6.85 27.41
CA LYS A 34 12.79 7.63 28.32
C LYS A 34 11.39 7.92 27.75
N GLU A 35 11.22 7.81 26.45
CA GLU A 35 9.96 8.14 25.75
C GLU A 35 9.02 6.95 25.62
N GLY A 36 9.50 5.75 25.97
CA GLY A 36 8.75 4.49 25.90
C GLY A 36 9.42 3.43 25.03
N THR A 37 8.71 2.37 24.71
CA THR A 37 9.22 1.30 23.83
C THR A 37 9.14 1.76 22.37
N LEU A 38 10.27 1.76 21.67
CA LEU A 38 10.30 2.04 20.22
C LEU A 38 9.48 0.97 19.48
N ILE A 39 8.44 1.38 18.76
CA ILE A 39 7.57 0.49 17.98
C ILE A 39 7.67 0.72 16.47
N GLY A 40 8.27 1.81 16.02
CA GLY A 40 8.51 2.08 14.61
C GLY A 40 9.30 3.36 14.37
N TRP A 41 9.94 3.43 13.22
CA TRP A 41 10.59 4.64 12.76
C TRP A 41 10.57 4.70 11.22
N HIS A 42 10.69 5.93 10.71
CA HIS A 42 10.67 6.17 9.29
C HIS A 42 11.51 7.40 8.96
N LYS A 43 12.25 7.37 7.86
CA LYS A 43 13.05 8.48 7.38
C LYS A 43 12.41 9.05 6.13
N SER A 44 12.17 10.38 6.12
CA SER A 44 11.59 11.05 4.95
C SER A 44 12.50 10.93 3.71
N TYR A 45 11.96 11.12 2.52
CA TYR A 45 12.70 10.98 1.25
C TYR A 45 13.94 11.86 1.18
N SER A 46 13.87 13.11 1.63
CA SER A 46 15.03 14.03 1.70
C SER A 46 15.97 13.71 2.84
N ASN A 47 15.60 12.80 3.72
CA ASN A 47 16.31 12.49 4.97
C ASN A 47 16.43 13.66 5.97
N ASN A 48 15.60 14.68 5.84
CA ASN A 48 15.64 15.82 6.74
C ASN A 48 14.84 15.61 8.02
N VAL A 49 13.82 14.74 7.98
CA VAL A 49 12.99 14.39 9.13
C VAL A 49 13.02 12.89 9.37
N ILE A 50 13.25 12.51 10.63
CA ILE A 50 13.14 11.14 11.10
C ILE A 50 11.89 11.07 11.99
N TRP A 51 10.90 10.31 11.55
CA TRP A 51 9.69 10.04 12.30
C TRP A 51 9.89 8.85 13.22
N ILE A 52 9.51 8.99 14.48
CA ILE A 52 9.65 7.95 15.51
C ILE A 52 8.31 7.72 16.18
N ALA A 53 8.00 6.45 16.45
CA ALA A 53 6.86 6.06 17.28
C ALA A 53 7.33 5.27 18.49
N CYS A 54 6.99 5.74 19.69
CA CYS A 54 7.26 5.07 20.96
C CYS A 54 5.96 4.77 21.69
N ARG A 55 5.77 3.55 22.15
CA ARG A 55 4.62 3.13 22.94
C ARG A 55 4.89 3.44 24.42
N LYS A 56 4.10 4.33 25.03
CA LYS A 56 4.16 4.69 26.44
C LYS A 56 3.31 3.79 27.33
N SER A 57 2.19 3.34 26.81
CA SER A 57 1.26 2.39 27.45
C SER A 57 0.53 1.59 26.38
N LYS A 58 -0.35 0.70 26.78
CA LYS A 58 -1.16 -0.09 25.82
C LYS A 58 -1.97 0.77 24.85
N GLU A 59 -2.39 1.96 25.29
CA GLU A 59 -3.26 2.87 24.53
C GLU A 59 -2.53 4.13 24.05
N ASP A 60 -1.32 4.43 24.56
CA ASP A 60 -0.66 5.70 24.28
C ASP A 60 0.59 5.49 23.43
N ILE A 61 0.60 6.13 22.27
CA ILE A 61 1.75 6.17 21.35
C ILE A 61 2.22 7.61 21.23
N CYS A 62 3.50 7.83 21.47
CA CYS A 62 4.18 9.10 21.23
C CYS A 62 4.74 9.09 19.81
N ILE A 63 4.39 10.08 19.00
CA ILE A 63 4.98 10.32 17.68
C ILE A 63 5.90 11.53 17.77
N MET A 64 7.12 11.40 17.31
CA MET A 64 8.14 12.42 17.33
C MET A 64 8.72 12.67 15.95
N ALA A 65 9.01 13.91 15.64
CA ALA A 65 9.85 14.30 14.52
C ALA A 65 11.24 14.69 15.07
N LEU A 66 12.28 14.08 14.51
CA LEU A 66 13.68 14.38 14.83
C LEU A 66 14.37 14.94 13.59
N ASP A 67 15.41 15.73 13.79
CA ASP A 67 16.32 16.13 12.72
C ASP A 67 17.34 15.02 12.42
N ASN A 68 18.22 15.26 11.45
CA ASN A 68 19.27 14.32 11.08
C ASN A 68 20.33 14.05 12.17
N ASN A 69 20.43 14.91 13.16
CA ASN A 69 21.33 14.74 14.31
C ASN A 69 20.66 13.90 15.41
N GLY A 70 19.35 13.70 15.31
CA GLY A 70 18.53 13.03 16.31
C GLY A 70 17.95 13.98 17.35
N ASP A 71 18.05 15.29 17.13
CA ASP A 71 17.47 16.29 18.03
C ASP A 71 15.96 16.37 17.79
N LYS A 72 15.20 16.42 18.89
CA LYS A 72 13.73 16.44 18.83
C LYS A 72 13.23 17.80 18.33
N ILE A 73 12.57 17.80 17.16
CA ILE A 73 11.92 18.97 16.56
C ILE A 73 10.55 19.18 17.21
N ALA A 74 9.72 18.15 17.18
CA ALA A 74 8.35 18.20 17.68
C ALA A 74 7.88 16.82 18.16
N TYR A 75 6.78 16.79 18.93
CA TYR A 75 6.14 15.55 19.33
C TYR A 75 4.64 15.73 19.51
N THR A 76 3.91 14.61 19.44
CA THR A 76 2.49 14.53 19.72
C THR A 76 2.13 13.14 20.27
N SER A 77 0.88 12.95 20.70
CA SER A 77 0.40 11.65 21.18
C SER A 77 -0.78 11.17 20.33
N LEU A 78 -0.77 9.88 19.99
CA LEU A 78 -1.88 9.16 19.42
C LEU A 78 -2.48 8.23 20.46
N LYS A 79 -3.81 8.08 20.42
CA LYS A 79 -4.51 7.01 21.12
C LYS A 79 -4.63 5.78 20.25
N ASP A 80 -4.16 4.65 20.75
CA ASP A 80 -4.36 3.34 20.14
C ASP A 80 -5.76 2.81 20.52
N GLU A 81 -6.69 2.92 19.59
CA GLU A 81 -8.08 2.48 19.80
C GLU A 81 -8.23 0.96 19.83
N PHE A 82 -7.24 0.24 19.34
CA PHE A 82 -7.26 -1.23 19.27
C PHE A 82 -6.48 -1.92 20.38
N ILE A 83 -5.74 -1.17 21.19
CA ILE A 83 -4.87 -1.69 22.25
C ILE A 83 -3.77 -2.62 21.72
N ASP A 84 -2.51 -2.23 21.87
CA ASP A 84 -1.34 -2.98 21.38
C ASP A 84 -1.33 -3.25 19.86
N SER A 85 -1.91 -2.34 19.04
CA SER A 85 -1.87 -2.45 17.57
C SER A 85 -0.44 -2.42 17.03
N GLU A 86 -0.23 -3.04 15.88
CA GLU A 86 0.97 -2.84 15.08
C GLU A 86 0.94 -1.45 14.43
N LEU A 87 2.11 -0.81 14.34
CA LEU A 87 2.24 0.50 13.74
C LEU A 87 3.12 0.43 12.50
N TYR A 88 2.62 1.03 11.42
CA TYR A 88 3.35 1.18 10.16
C TYR A 88 3.40 2.64 9.73
N PHE A 89 4.57 3.07 9.29
CA PHE A 89 4.73 4.34 8.59
C PHE A 89 4.64 4.12 7.08
N LYS A 90 3.94 5.01 6.37
CA LYS A 90 3.85 5.03 4.92
C LYS A 90 4.24 6.41 4.42
N ASN A 91 5.10 6.46 3.39
CA ASN A 91 5.56 7.72 2.81
C ASN A 91 4.43 8.48 2.12
N LEU A 92 4.43 9.78 2.29
CA LEU A 92 3.77 10.74 1.43
C LEU A 92 4.80 11.49 0.58
N THR A 93 4.34 12.20 -0.43
CA THR A 93 5.21 12.98 -1.34
C THR A 93 5.81 14.18 -0.61
N ASP A 94 5.11 14.75 0.38
CA ASP A 94 5.63 15.83 1.22
C ASP A 94 6.53 15.26 2.32
N GLU A 95 7.72 15.86 2.47
CA GLU A 95 8.72 15.45 3.47
C GLU A 95 8.28 15.67 4.90
N ASN A 96 7.41 16.64 5.11
CA ASN A 96 6.87 17.00 6.41
C ASN A 96 5.64 16.20 6.80
N GLU A 97 5.22 15.28 5.94
CA GLU A 97 4.03 14.48 6.14
C GLU A 97 4.34 12.98 6.14
N VAL A 98 3.61 12.24 6.96
CA VAL A 98 3.67 10.79 7.00
C VAL A 98 2.31 10.21 7.34
N ILE A 99 1.95 9.10 6.72
CA ILE A 99 0.81 8.31 7.17
C ILE A 99 1.27 7.33 8.24
N VAL A 100 0.59 7.35 9.37
CA VAL A 100 0.71 6.34 10.43
C VAL A 100 -0.52 5.45 10.38
N SER A 101 -0.32 4.16 10.14
CA SER A 101 -1.36 3.13 10.21
C SER A 101 -1.23 2.35 11.50
N LEU A 102 -2.30 2.30 12.29
CA LEU A 102 -2.46 1.38 13.42
C LEU A 102 -3.33 0.21 12.97
N THR A 103 -2.84 -1.02 13.14
CA THR A 103 -3.51 -2.23 12.65
C THR A 103 -3.61 -3.27 13.75
N ALA A 104 -4.81 -3.79 13.97
CA ALA A 104 -5.11 -4.86 14.91
C ALA A 104 -5.61 -6.14 14.20
N GLY A 105 -4.99 -6.48 13.07
CA GLY A 105 -5.37 -7.65 12.29
C GLY A 105 -6.83 -7.60 11.81
N GLN A 106 -7.63 -8.58 12.22
CA GLN A 106 -9.05 -8.68 11.82
C GLN A 106 -9.93 -7.57 12.42
N ASP A 107 -9.50 -6.92 13.50
CA ASP A 107 -10.26 -5.83 14.16
C ASP A 107 -10.20 -4.52 13.37
N GLY A 108 -9.43 -4.48 12.30
CA GLY A 108 -9.36 -3.37 11.36
C GLY A 108 -8.09 -2.53 11.48
N SER A 109 -8.11 -1.40 10.82
CA SER A 109 -7.02 -0.43 10.80
C SER A 109 -7.54 1.00 10.99
N ARG A 110 -6.62 1.88 11.41
CA ARG A 110 -6.85 3.30 11.52
C ARG A 110 -5.65 4.08 11.01
N ASP A 111 -5.89 4.90 10.01
CA ASP A 111 -4.86 5.74 9.42
C ASP A 111 -4.96 7.18 9.91
N PHE A 112 -3.80 7.79 10.08
CA PHE A 112 -3.62 9.19 10.47
C PHE A 112 -2.62 9.84 9.52
N CYS A 113 -2.93 11.04 9.02
CA CYS A 113 -1.91 11.90 8.42
C CYS A 113 -1.29 12.73 9.53
N ILE A 114 0.01 12.65 9.66
CA ILE A 114 0.82 13.38 10.63
C ILE A 114 1.63 14.42 9.86
N THR A 115 1.45 15.69 10.18
CA THR A 115 2.12 16.79 9.48
C THR A 115 2.97 17.61 10.46
N LEU A 116 4.25 17.80 10.15
CA LEU A 116 5.15 18.73 10.85
C LEU A 116 4.96 20.14 10.29
N VAL A 117 4.48 21.06 11.11
CA VAL A 117 4.18 22.45 10.71
C VAL A 117 5.30 23.38 11.19
N ASN A 118 5.93 24.08 10.24
CA ASN A 118 6.99 25.08 10.48
C ASN A 118 8.16 24.56 11.33
N ASN A 119 8.41 23.27 11.37
CA ASN A 119 9.40 22.62 12.25
C ASN A 119 9.20 22.90 13.75
N GLU A 120 7.96 23.14 14.20
CA GLU A 120 7.67 23.50 15.58
C GLU A 120 6.67 22.58 16.26
N PHE A 121 5.64 22.14 15.54
CA PHE A 121 4.59 21.30 16.11
C PHE A 121 4.00 20.33 15.09
N ILE A 122 3.35 19.29 15.61
CA ILE A 122 2.74 18.25 14.81
C ILE A 122 1.22 18.39 14.82
N THR A 123 0.62 18.40 13.65
CA THR A 123 -0.83 18.26 13.49
C THR A 123 -1.20 16.84 13.10
N ILE A 124 -2.40 16.41 13.47
CA ILE A 124 -2.91 15.07 13.20
C ILE A 124 -4.28 15.19 12.52
N HIS A 125 -4.39 14.60 11.34
CA HIS A 125 -5.68 14.33 10.73
C HIS A 125 -5.99 12.82 10.85
N LYS A 126 -7.15 12.49 11.42
CA LYS A 126 -7.63 11.12 11.58
C LYS A 126 -8.62 10.78 10.48
N PHE A 127 -8.31 9.76 9.68
CA PHE A 127 -9.24 9.27 8.68
C PHE A 127 -10.38 8.44 9.30
N SER A 128 -11.45 8.25 8.55
CA SER A 128 -12.56 7.40 9.00
C SER A 128 -12.10 5.96 9.14
N ARG A 129 -12.76 5.22 10.03
CA ARG A 129 -12.50 3.78 10.21
C ARG A 129 -12.68 3.07 8.85
N ASN A 130 -11.78 2.14 8.57
CA ASN A 130 -11.71 1.38 7.32
C ASN A 130 -11.29 2.17 6.07
N GLN A 131 -11.04 3.48 6.15
CA GLN A 131 -10.35 4.21 5.09
C GLN A 131 -8.85 4.01 5.25
N THR A 132 -8.33 2.98 4.57
CA THR A 132 -6.91 2.63 4.62
C THR A 132 -6.18 3.30 3.46
N TYR A 133 -5.15 4.08 3.76
CA TYR A 133 -4.27 4.66 2.75
C TYR A 133 -3.54 3.58 1.97
N VAL A 134 -3.49 3.74 0.65
CA VAL A 134 -2.80 2.81 -0.25
C VAL A 134 -1.57 3.47 -0.86
N PHE A 135 -1.75 4.55 -1.60
CA PHE A 135 -0.67 5.33 -2.23
C PHE A 135 -1.16 6.71 -2.70
N ASP A 136 -0.23 7.63 -2.98
CA ASP A 136 -0.53 8.89 -3.64
C ASP A 136 -0.84 8.69 -5.11
N ILE A 137 -2.01 9.17 -5.57
CA ILE A 137 -2.35 9.22 -6.99
C ILE A 137 -1.46 10.26 -7.68
N ASN A 138 -1.31 11.42 -7.04
CA ASN A 138 -0.44 12.52 -7.43
C ASN A 138 -0.24 13.45 -6.21
N ASN A 139 0.40 14.60 -6.41
CA ASN A 139 0.65 15.56 -5.31
C ASN A 139 -0.65 16.09 -4.64
N ASP A 140 -1.77 16.09 -5.36
CA ASP A 140 -3.03 16.66 -4.86
C ASP A 140 -3.96 15.62 -4.23
N TYR A 141 -3.79 14.32 -4.56
CA TYR A 141 -4.74 13.27 -4.20
C TYR A 141 -4.06 11.96 -3.82
N ALA A 142 -4.61 11.30 -2.82
CA ALA A 142 -4.28 9.95 -2.42
C ALA A 142 -5.44 8.97 -2.62
N LEU A 143 -5.11 7.70 -2.84
CA LEU A 143 -6.04 6.59 -2.86
C LEU A 143 -6.16 5.99 -1.48
N PHE A 144 -7.41 5.89 -1.01
CA PHE A 144 -7.79 5.13 0.17
C PHE A 144 -8.79 4.05 -0.23
N VAL A 145 -8.79 2.96 0.48
CA VAL A 145 -9.77 1.88 0.28
C VAL A 145 -10.32 1.37 1.60
N ASP A 146 -11.56 0.93 1.57
CA ASP A 146 -12.15 0.09 2.60
C ASP A 146 -12.06 -1.36 2.12
N PHE A 147 -11.12 -2.12 2.65
CA PHE A 147 -10.89 -3.51 2.25
C PHE A 147 -12.08 -4.43 2.58
N ASN A 148 -12.89 -4.07 3.59
CA ASN A 148 -14.03 -4.89 3.99
C ASN A 148 -15.21 -4.74 3.02
N THR A 149 -15.39 -3.54 2.46
CA THR A 149 -16.55 -3.25 1.59
C THR A 149 -16.15 -3.03 0.13
N GLY A 150 -14.85 -3.05 -0.20
CA GLY A 150 -14.35 -2.81 -1.55
C GLY A 150 -14.64 -1.40 -2.08
N VAL A 151 -14.75 -0.42 -1.18
CA VAL A 151 -15.00 0.97 -1.55
C VAL A 151 -13.68 1.72 -1.72
N PHE A 152 -13.53 2.38 -2.85
CA PHE A 152 -12.38 3.19 -3.21
C PHE A 152 -12.68 4.68 -3.01
N TYR A 153 -11.73 5.42 -2.44
CA TYR A 153 -11.86 6.85 -2.17
C TYR A 153 -10.66 7.58 -2.74
N LYS A 154 -10.91 8.62 -3.53
CA LYS A 154 -9.92 9.64 -3.87
C LYS A 154 -10.05 10.79 -2.89
N ILE A 155 -9.04 10.98 -2.05
CA ILE A 155 -9.01 11.99 -0.99
C ILE A 155 -7.98 13.05 -1.34
N SER A 156 -8.33 14.31 -1.15
CA SER A 156 -7.42 15.43 -1.35
C SER A 156 -6.35 15.48 -0.26
N ASN A 157 -5.09 15.60 -0.64
CA ASN A 157 -3.96 15.72 0.29
C ASN A 157 -3.97 17.07 1.03
N LYS A 158 -4.64 18.09 0.47
CA LYS A 158 -4.68 19.44 1.03
C LYS A 158 -5.72 19.62 2.14
N ASP A 159 -6.93 19.12 1.93
CA ASP A 159 -8.09 19.36 2.83
C ASP A 159 -8.69 18.08 3.38
N PHE A 160 -8.13 16.92 3.02
CA PHE A 160 -8.57 15.58 3.39
C PHE A 160 -10.02 15.25 3.06
N LEU A 161 -10.60 16.00 2.11
CA LEU A 161 -11.98 15.77 1.65
C LEU A 161 -12.04 14.70 0.57
N ILE A 162 -13.07 13.85 0.66
CA ILE A 162 -13.37 12.88 -0.39
C ILE A 162 -13.82 13.62 -1.64
N LYS A 163 -13.07 13.46 -2.75
CA LYS A 163 -13.40 14.03 -4.06
C LYS A 163 -14.13 13.04 -4.96
N THR A 164 -13.82 11.75 -4.83
CA THR A 164 -14.48 10.67 -5.58
C THR A 164 -14.63 9.46 -4.65
N LYS A 165 -15.75 8.77 -4.78
CA LYS A 165 -16.04 7.52 -4.09
C LYS A 165 -16.65 6.55 -5.07
N GLU A 166 -16.08 5.35 -5.20
CA GLU A 166 -16.58 4.27 -6.05
C GLU A 166 -16.68 2.97 -5.25
N ALA A 167 -17.78 2.23 -5.48
CA ALA A 167 -18.00 0.91 -4.94
C ALA A 167 -18.27 -0.04 -6.10
N TYR A 168 -17.50 -1.12 -6.19
CA TYR A 168 -17.65 -2.05 -7.30
C TYR A 168 -18.56 -3.22 -6.92
N THR A 169 -19.50 -3.55 -7.78
CA THR A 169 -20.46 -4.66 -7.57
C THR A 169 -19.79 -6.04 -7.50
N ILE A 170 -18.58 -6.16 -8.01
CA ILE A 170 -17.79 -7.40 -7.90
C ILE A 170 -17.57 -7.84 -6.45
N PHE A 171 -17.58 -6.90 -5.49
CA PHE A 171 -17.40 -7.19 -4.06
C PHE A 171 -18.68 -7.62 -3.34
N GLU A 172 -19.80 -7.76 -4.03
CA GLU A 172 -21.01 -8.37 -3.45
C GLU A 172 -20.81 -9.85 -3.12
N ASN A 173 -19.91 -10.54 -3.87
CA ASN A 173 -19.63 -11.97 -3.72
C ASN A 173 -18.14 -12.29 -3.53
N ASP A 174 -17.29 -11.28 -3.43
CA ASP A 174 -15.84 -11.42 -3.29
C ASP A 174 -15.32 -10.29 -2.41
N ALA A 175 -14.10 -10.33 -1.94
CA ALA A 175 -13.51 -9.28 -1.12
C ALA A 175 -12.20 -8.75 -1.72
N LEU A 176 -11.90 -7.48 -1.46
CA LEU A 176 -10.66 -6.85 -1.87
C LEU A 176 -9.48 -7.45 -1.10
N SER A 177 -8.45 -7.89 -1.82
CA SER A 177 -7.22 -8.42 -1.23
C SER A 177 -6.11 -7.38 -1.23
N ASN A 178 -5.73 -6.87 -2.40
CA ASN A 178 -4.61 -5.95 -2.54
C ASN A 178 -4.87 -4.92 -3.64
N VAL A 179 -4.15 -3.78 -3.56
CA VAL A 179 -4.23 -2.69 -4.55
C VAL A 179 -2.84 -2.17 -4.85
N TRP A 180 -2.53 -1.96 -6.13
CA TRP A 180 -1.24 -1.44 -6.59
C TRP A 180 -1.41 -0.38 -7.68
N ARG A 181 -0.42 0.48 -7.80
CA ARG A 181 -0.32 1.45 -8.88
C ARG A 181 0.43 0.83 -10.06
N ILE A 182 -0.12 0.93 -11.27
CA ILE A 182 0.58 0.57 -12.52
C ILE A 182 1.42 1.78 -12.98
N ASN A 183 0.76 2.91 -13.16
CA ASN A 183 1.36 4.18 -13.61
C ASN A 183 0.53 5.38 -13.12
N ASP A 184 0.70 6.55 -13.71
CA ASP A 184 -0.02 7.77 -13.32
C ASP A 184 -1.53 7.77 -13.70
N SER A 185 -1.96 6.86 -14.55
CA SER A 185 -3.34 6.78 -15.04
C SER A 185 -4.11 5.61 -14.46
N PHE A 186 -3.44 4.49 -14.18
CA PHE A 186 -4.11 3.22 -13.86
C PHE A 186 -3.57 2.57 -12.59
N GLY A 187 -4.49 1.95 -11.87
CA GLY A 187 -4.24 1.03 -10.78
C GLY A 187 -4.75 -0.37 -11.11
N ILE A 188 -4.28 -1.34 -10.34
CA ILE A 188 -4.72 -2.74 -10.40
C ILE A 188 -5.07 -3.18 -8.99
N PHE A 189 -6.08 -4.01 -8.85
CA PHE A 189 -6.38 -4.67 -7.59
C PHE A 189 -6.67 -6.16 -7.81
N SER A 190 -6.48 -6.94 -6.74
CA SER A 190 -6.88 -8.34 -6.68
C SER A 190 -7.99 -8.55 -5.65
N THR A 191 -8.78 -9.57 -5.87
CA THR A 191 -9.78 -10.06 -4.91
C THR A 191 -9.23 -11.26 -4.12
N ILE A 192 -9.97 -11.71 -3.09
CA ILE A 192 -9.63 -12.91 -2.32
C ILE A 192 -9.73 -14.17 -3.20
N GLU A 193 -10.64 -14.18 -4.19
CA GLU A 193 -10.74 -15.24 -5.20
C GLU A 193 -9.70 -15.11 -6.33
N GLU A 194 -8.66 -14.27 -6.08
CA GLU A 194 -7.49 -14.13 -6.96
C GLU A 194 -7.80 -13.62 -8.38
N ARG A 195 -8.91 -12.93 -8.53
CA ARG A 195 -9.27 -12.22 -9.75
C ARG A 195 -8.62 -10.85 -9.77
N TRP A 196 -8.21 -10.40 -10.93
CA TRP A 196 -7.45 -9.16 -11.12
C TRP A 196 -8.22 -8.17 -11.97
N TYR A 197 -8.22 -6.91 -11.54
CA TYR A 197 -8.98 -5.86 -12.19
C TYR A 197 -8.16 -4.59 -12.34
N VAL A 198 -8.35 -3.90 -13.47
CA VAL A 198 -7.73 -2.60 -13.75
C VAL A 198 -8.76 -1.50 -13.55
N PHE A 199 -8.35 -0.40 -12.93
CA PHE A 199 -9.17 0.79 -12.74
C PHE A 199 -8.41 2.07 -13.08
N GLU A 200 -9.16 3.11 -13.46
CA GLU A 200 -8.60 4.43 -13.75
C GLU A 200 -8.42 5.23 -12.45
N LEU A 201 -7.22 5.75 -12.19
CA LEU A 201 -6.90 6.46 -10.94
C LEU A 201 -7.64 7.79 -10.78
N ASN A 202 -7.89 8.51 -11.91
CA ASN A 202 -8.52 9.82 -11.82
C ASN A 202 -10.00 9.75 -11.46
N THR A 203 -10.74 8.84 -12.08
CA THR A 203 -12.19 8.69 -11.90
C THR A 203 -12.58 7.57 -10.95
N LEU A 204 -11.63 6.69 -10.60
CA LEU A 204 -11.81 5.42 -9.90
C LEU A 204 -12.72 4.42 -10.64
N LYS A 205 -12.99 4.62 -11.94
CA LYS A 205 -13.84 3.71 -12.70
C LYS A 205 -13.14 2.39 -12.96
N LEU A 206 -13.88 1.30 -12.74
CA LEU A 206 -13.46 -0.03 -13.15
C LEU A 206 -13.36 -0.10 -14.69
N MET A 207 -12.21 -0.53 -15.18
CA MET A 207 -11.94 -0.61 -16.62
C MET A 207 -12.26 -1.98 -17.17
N ASP A 208 -11.59 -3.01 -16.66
CA ASP A 208 -11.80 -4.40 -17.07
C ASP A 208 -11.06 -5.39 -16.16
N GLU A 209 -11.38 -6.68 -16.30
CA GLU A 209 -10.65 -7.78 -15.70
C GLU A 209 -9.34 -8.04 -16.46
N LEU A 210 -8.27 -8.30 -15.73
CA LEU A 210 -6.95 -8.65 -16.25
C LEU A 210 -6.76 -10.16 -16.17
N VAL A 211 -6.45 -10.79 -17.29
CA VAL A 211 -6.16 -12.21 -17.37
C VAL A 211 -4.73 -12.42 -17.85
N ILE A 212 -3.95 -13.19 -17.10
CA ILE A 212 -2.60 -13.60 -17.50
C ILE A 212 -2.74 -14.94 -18.23
N GLU A 213 -2.34 -14.98 -19.51
CA GLU A 213 -2.50 -16.18 -20.35
C GLU A 213 -1.75 -17.39 -19.76
N GLY A 214 -2.39 -18.56 -19.80
CA GLY A 214 -1.85 -19.80 -19.23
C GLY A 214 -2.03 -19.97 -17.73
N TYR A 215 -2.63 -18.99 -17.06
CA TYR A 215 -2.94 -18.99 -15.64
C TYR A 215 -4.44 -18.69 -15.47
N ALA A 216 -5.28 -19.58 -15.92
CA ALA A 216 -6.72 -19.51 -15.76
C ALA A 216 -7.23 -20.81 -15.17
N ASP A 217 -8.21 -20.71 -14.27
CA ASP A 217 -8.88 -21.88 -13.73
C ASP A 217 -9.40 -22.78 -14.84
N THR A 218 -9.25 -24.07 -14.63
CA THR A 218 -9.74 -25.07 -15.56
C THR A 218 -10.78 -25.96 -14.89
N ASP A 219 -11.73 -26.46 -15.65
CA ASP A 219 -12.79 -27.37 -15.16
C ASP A 219 -12.25 -28.72 -14.64
N ASN A 220 -10.95 -28.96 -14.73
CA ASN A 220 -10.30 -30.22 -14.37
C ASN A 220 -9.76 -30.28 -12.92
N GLY A 221 -10.06 -29.30 -12.09
CA GLY A 221 -9.51 -29.18 -10.72
C GLY A 221 -8.08 -28.65 -10.67
N ASP A 222 -7.53 -28.23 -11.80
CA ASP A 222 -6.32 -27.42 -11.82
C ASP A 222 -6.69 -26.02 -11.30
N TYR A 223 -5.92 -25.49 -10.39
CA TYR A 223 -6.10 -24.13 -9.87
C TYR A 223 -4.83 -23.31 -10.03
N TYR A 224 -4.98 -22.00 -10.03
CA TYR A 224 -3.86 -21.08 -9.99
C TYR A 224 -4.10 -20.01 -8.93
N SER A 225 -3.00 -19.47 -8.43
CA SER A 225 -3.00 -18.36 -7.49
C SER A 225 -1.97 -17.34 -7.97
N ILE A 226 -2.38 -16.09 -8.13
CA ILE A 226 -1.51 -15.02 -8.60
C ILE A 226 -1.39 -13.93 -7.55
N ASN A 227 -0.19 -13.75 -7.03
CA ASN A 227 0.13 -12.69 -6.08
C ASN A 227 1.17 -11.74 -6.66
N THR A 228 0.94 -10.42 -6.53
CA THR A 228 1.98 -9.46 -6.86
C THR A 228 3.04 -9.46 -5.78
N LEU A 229 4.31 -9.67 -6.15
CA LEU A 229 5.43 -9.67 -5.22
C LEU A 229 5.93 -8.25 -4.96
N TYR A 230 6.13 -7.49 -6.03
CA TYR A 230 6.58 -6.12 -5.96
C TYR A 230 6.35 -5.37 -7.27
N ASN A 231 6.33 -4.06 -7.14
CA ASN A 231 6.14 -3.10 -8.21
C ASN A 231 7.45 -2.34 -8.39
N THR A 232 8.19 -2.66 -9.45
CA THR A 232 9.40 -1.91 -9.85
C THR A 232 9.02 -0.70 -10.72
N GLY A 233 9.99 0.19 -11.03
CA GLY A 233 9.78 1.30 -11.96
C GLY A 233 9.12 0.84 -13.27
N ASP A 234 9.60 -0.26 -13.84
CA ASP A 234 9.27 -0.70 -15.20
C ASP A 234 8.39 -1.95 -15.26
N GLU A 235 8.35 -2.79 -14.22
CA GLU A 235 7.63 -4.06 -14.22
C GLU A 235 6.75 -4.28 -13.00
N LEU A 236 5.67 -5.05 -13.19
CA LEU A 236 4.94 -5.73 -12.13
C LEU A 236 5.44 -7.17 -12.05
N LYS A 237 5.89 -7.61 -10.89
CA LYS A 237 6.31 -9.00 -10.64
C LYS A 237 5.19 -9.75 -9.95
N PHE A 238 4.79 -10.85 -10.56
CA PHE A 238 3.75 -11.75 -10.06
C PHE A 238 4.35 -13.08 -9.66
N ARG A 239 3.92 -13.59 -8.51
CA ARG A 239 4.14 -14.98 -8.12
C ARG A 239 2.89 -15.77 -8.51
N CYS A 240 3.05 -16.70 -9.43
CA CYS A 240 1.97 -17.56 -9.90
C CYS A 240 2.20 -18.97 -9.34
N TYR A 241 1.28 -19.42 -8.52
CA TYR A 241 1.20 -20.82 -8.10
C TYR A 241 0.29 -21.53 -9.08
N ASN A 242 0.71 -22.66 -9.58
CA ASN A 242 -0.05 -23.45 -10.53
C ASN A 242 -0.08 -24.90 -10.05
N TYR A 243 -1.27 -25.42 -9.77
CA TYR A 243 -1.50 -26.83 -9.51
C TYR A 243 -2.04 -27.47 -10.78
N LYS A 244 -1.23 -28.31 -11.41
CA LYS A 244 -1.57 -28.99 -12.64
C LYS A 244 -1.15 -30.45 -12.61
N ASN A 245 -2.09 -31.36 -12.93
CA ASN A 245 -1.83 -32.81 -12.96
C ASN A 245 -1.23 -33.35 -11.66
N GLY A 246 -1.69 -32.88 -10.50
CA GLY A 246 -1.20 -33.32 -9.20
C GLY A 246 0.18 -32.78 -8.80
N LYS A 247 0.68 -31.74 -9.49
CA LYS A 247 1.97 -31.11 -9.20
C LYS A 247 1.83 -29.61 -8.97
N ASP A 248 2.42 -29.14 -7.88
CA ASP A 248 2.58 -27.74 -7.62
C ASP A 248 3.80 -27.19 -8.37
N THR A 249 3.61 -26.09 -9.06
CA THR A 249 4.69 -25.30 -9.65
C THR A 249 4.55 -23.84 -9.23
N VAL A 250 5.67 -23.13 -9.15
CA VAL A 250 5.70 -21.70 -8.86
C VAL A 250 6.49 -21.01 -9.97
N ASP A 251 5.83 -20.10 -10.65
CA ASP A 251 6.45 -19.27 -11.67
C ASP A 251 6.53 -17.82 -11.19
N LEU A 252 7.60 -17.13 -11.57
CA LEU A 252 7.77 -15.70 -11.39
C LEU A 252 7.62 -15.03 -12.73
N LEU A 253 6.57 -14.21 -12.88
CA LEU A 253 6.27 -13.53 -14.12
C LEU A 253 6.55 -12.03 -13.97
N GLY A 254 7.32 -11.45 -14.90
CA GLY A 254 7.49 -10.02 -15.06
C GLY A 254 6.59 -9.50 -16.17
N VAL A 255 5.73 -8.54 -15.88
CA VAL A 255 4.89 -7.85 -16.86
C VAL A 255 5.36 -6.41 -16.99
N ASP A 256 5.84 -6.05 -18.20
CA ASP A 256 6.26 -4.67 -18.51
C ASP A 256 5.05 -3.72 -18.41
N LYS A 257 5.20 -2.63 -17.65
CA LYS A 257 4.13 -1.66 -17.41
C LYS A 257 3.75 -0.87 -18.63
N THR A 258 4.70 -0.58 -19.53
CA THR A 258 4.43 0.13 -20.78
C THR A 258 3.59 -0.73 -21.72
N TYR A 259 3.90 -2.02 -21.78
CA TYR A 259 3.09 -2.98 -22.51
C TYR A 259 1.68 -3.10 -21.93
N LEU A 260 1.55 -3.20 -20.62
CA LEU A 260 0.26 -3.25 -19.94
C LEU A 260 -0.55 -1.97 -20.18
N ASP A 261 0.06 -0.79 -20.06
CA ASP A 261 -0.59 0.50 -20.36
C ASP A 261 -1.13 0.52 -21.80
N LYS A 262 -0.36 0.04 -22.78
CA LYS A 262 -0.79 -0.05 -24.17
C LYS A 262 -2.03 -0.94 -24.31
N LEU A 263 -2.05 -2.13 -23.73
CA LEU A 263 -3.20 -3.04 -23.77
C LEU A 263 -4.47 -2.39 -23.17
N ILE A 264 -4.32 -1.70 -22.03
CA ILE A 264 -5.42 -0.99 -21.39
C ILE A 264 -5.98 0.08 -22.32
N ARG A 265 -5.12 0.92 -22.91
CA ARG A 265 -5.54 2.01 -23.81
C ARG A 265 -6.17 1.51 -25.11
N GLU A 266 -5.68 0.42 -25.68
CA GLU A 266 -6.31 -0.23 -26.84
C GLU A 266 -7.71 -0.73 -26.51
N LYS A 267 -7.90 -1.30 -25.32
CA LYS A 267 -9.22 -1.75 -24.86
C LYS A 267 -10.21 -0.60 -24.68
N ILE A 268 -9.74 0.55 -24.17
CA ILE A 268 -10.57 1.76 -24.02
C ILE A 268 -11.04 2.29 -25.36
N LYS A 269 -10.17 2.30 -26.38
CA LYS A 269 -10.50 2.80 -27.72
C LYS A 269 -11.53 1.94 -28.46
N ASN A 270 -11.65 0.68 -28.08
CA ASN A 270 -12.52 -0.30 -28.72
C ASN A 270 -13.87 -0.50 -27.97
N LYS A 271 -14.10 0.22 -26.88
CA LYS A 271 -15.39 0.33 -26.17
C LYS A 271 -16.18 1.56 -26.61
#